data_ef4f7a0bb30c1d53aa4fc1ffb41d677f
#
_entry.id   ef4f7a0bb30c1d53aa4fc1ffb41d677f
#
_cell.length_a   1.000
_cell.length_b   1.000
_cell.length_c   1.000
_cell.angle_alpha   90.00
_cell.angle_beta   90.00
_cell.angle_gamma   90.00
#
_symmetry.space_group_name_H-M   'P 1'
#
loop_
_entity.id
_entity.type
_entity.pdbx_description
1 polymer ?
#
loop_
_entity_poly.entity_id
_entity_poly.type
_entity_poly.pdbx_seq_one_letter_code
_entity_poly.pdbx_strand_id
1 'polypeptide(L)'
;ICRFVQDEARKIGKEEIEISEMHNIVEGALERVNPKVAKSYRDYRNYKQDFVQMLDEVYKKSQSIMYIGDKENSNTDSALVSTKRSLIFNQLNKELYKKFFLTTEELQACRDGYIYIHDMSARRDTMNCCLFDVQSVLQGGFEMGNLWYNEPKTLDVAFDVIGDIVLSAASQQYGGFTVPSADLILEPYAEKSYKYYIEKYKNIGLDEEKSKEIAIQDIQRDFEQGFQGWEYKFNSVSSSRGDYPFITVTIGTGTGR
;
A
#
# COMPACT_ATOMS: atom_id res chain seq x y z
N ILE A 1 -0.76 -45.75 -25.98
CA ILE A 1 -0.11 -44.42 -25.85
C ILE A 1 1.39 -44.58 -25.71
N CYS A 2 1.92 -45.28 -24.68
CA CYS A 2 3.36 -45.38 -24.43
C CYS A 2 4.15 -45.96 -25.64
N ARG A 3 3.67 -47.06 -26.25
CA ARG A 3 4.34 -47.62 -27.44
C ARG A 3 4.38 -46.62 -28.61
N PHE A 4 3.26 -45.93 -28.85
CA PHE A 4 3.17 -44.95 -29.92
C PHE A 4 4.17 -43.78 -29.65
N VAL A 5 4.21 -43.27 -28.43
CA VAL A 5 5.16 -42.18 -28.05
C VAL A 5 6.62 -42.62 -28.24
N GLN A 6 6.94 -43.87 -27.84
CA GLN A 6 8.27 -44.43 -28.03
C GLN A 6 8.66 -44.58 -29.50
N ASP A 7 7.70 -45.04 -30.34
CA ASP A 7 7.97 -45.21 -31.77
C ASP A 7 8.12 -43.89 -32.50
N GLU A 8 7.32 -42.87 -32.17
CA GLU A 8 7.48 -41.52 -32.73
C GLU A 8 8.77 -40.86 -32.25
N ALA A 9 9.13 -41.01 -30.99
CA ALA A 9 10.37 -40.48 -30.46
C ALA A 9 11.61 -41.12 -31.16
N ARG A 10 11.58 -42.44 -31.42
CA ARG A 10 12.65 -43.14 -32.15
C ARG A 10 12.77 -42.67 -33.60
N LYS A 11 11.66 -42.30 -34.26
CA LYS A 11 11.67 -41.81 -35.64
C LYS A 11 12.40 -40.44 -35.78
N ILE A 12 12.49 -39.67 -34.72
CA ILE A 12 13.23 -38.38 -34.70
C ILE A 12 14.73 -38.60 -34.89
N GLY A 13 15.26 -39.75 -34.44
CA GLY A 13 16.65 -40.14 -34.67
C GLY A 13 17.71 -39.26 -33.97
N LYS A 14 17.30 -38.49 -32.99
CA LYS A 14 18.18 -37.66 -32.16
C LYS A 14 18.57 -38.42 -30.87
N GLU A 15 19.77 -38.21 -30.37
CA GLU A 15 20.21 -38.73 -29.07
C GLU A 15 19.41 -38.10 -27.92
N GLU A 16 19.06 -36.83 -28.05
CA GLU A 16 18.25 -36.07 -27.09
C GLU A 16 17.07 -35.42 -27.79
N ILE A 17 15.92 -35.46 -27.16
CA ILE A 17 14.69 -34.86 -27.65
C ILE A 17 14.34 -33.71 -26.70
N GLU A 18 14.09 -32.54 -27.26
CA GLU A 18 13.63 -31.39 -26.50
C GLU A 18 12.28 -31.67 -25.81
N ILE A 19 12.13 -31.14 -24.59
CA ILE A 19 10.91 -31.33 -23.78
C ILE A 19 9.66 -30.89 -24.56
N SER A 20 9.76 -29.82 -25.32
CA SER A 20 8.68 -29.29 -26.16
C SER A 20 8.30 -30.27 -27.29
N GLU A 21 9.26 -30.92 -27.94
CA GLU A 21 9.03 -31.94 -28.96
C GLU A 21 8.36 -33.18 -28.33
N MET A 22 8.84 -33.60 -27.17
CA MET A 22 8.26 -34.73 -26.42
C MET A 22 6.80 -34.44 -26.02
N HIS A 23 6.50 -33.23 -25.57
CA HIS A 23 5.11 -32.83 -25.26
C HIS A 23 4.18 -32.90 -26.47
N ASN A 24 4.66 -32.49 -27.65
CA ASN A 24 3.87 -32.57 -28.89
C ASN A 24 3.59 -34.01 -29.30
N ILE A 25 4.57 -34.93 -29.13
CA ILE A 25 4.37 -36.36 -29.40
C ILE A 25 3.33 -36.95 -28.45
N VAL A 26 3.41 -36.64 -27.15
CA VAL A 26 2.46 -37.12 -26.14
C VAL A 26 1.06 -36.57 -26.41
N GLU A 27 0.93 -35.29 -26.74
CA GLU A 27 -0.33 -34.66 -27.08
C GLU A 27 -0.95 -35.29 -28.32
N GLY A 28 -0.20 -35.50 -29.37
CA GLY A 28 -0.67 -36.17 -30.58
C GLY A 28 -1.09 -37.63 -30.32
N ALA A 29 -0.44 -38.35 -29.42
CA ALA A 29 -0.83 -39.66 -28.99
C ALA A 29 -2.14 -39.65 -28.19
N LEU A 30 -2.32 -38.67 -27.30
CA LEU A 30 -3.54 -38.50 -26.52
C LEU A 30 -4.72 -38.08 -27.38
N GLU A 31 -4.52 -37.20 -28.36
CA GLU A 31 -5.57 -36.72 -29.29
C GLU A 31 -6.20 -37.89 -30.05
N ARG A 32 -5.41 -38.90 -30.45
CA ARG A 32 -5.89 -40.12 -31.15
C ARG A 32 -6.72 -41.03 -30.26
N VAL A 33 -6.46 -41.04 -28.95
CA VAL A 33 -7.11 -41.94 -28.00
C VAL A 33 -8.30 -41.29 -27.31
N ASN A 34 -8.13 -40.07 -26.86
CA ASN A 34 -9.16 -39.31 -26.17
C ASN A 34 -8.88 -37.80 -26.26
N PRO A 35 -9.56 -37.07 -27.16
CA PRO A 35 -9.37 -35.62 -27.35
C PRO A 35 -9.62 -34.77 -26.09
N LYS A 36 -10.51 -35.20 -25.19
CA LYS A 36 -10.76 -34.50 -23.93
C LYS A 36 -9.54 -34.56 -23.00
N VAL A 37 -8.89 -35.72 -22.95
CA VAL A 37 -7.65 -35.90 -22.17
C VAL A 37 -6.49 -35.10 -22.81
N ALA A 38 -6.40 -35.11 -24.14
CA ALA A 38 -5.42 -34.31 -24.86
C ALA A 38 -5.59 -32.82 -24.57
N LYS A 39 -6.82 -32.32 -24.58
CA LYS A 39 -7.13 -30.93 -24.22
C LYS A 39 -6.69 -30.62 -22.77
N SER A 40 -7.07 -31.45 -21.80
CA SER A 40 -6.68 -31.25 -20.41
C SER A 40 -5.15 -31.27 -20.22
N TYR A 41 -4.45 -32.14 -20.94
CA TYR A 41 -2.98 -32.18 -20.94
C TYR A 41 -2.37 -30.90 -21.50
N ARG A 42 -2.88 -30.40 -22.64
CA ARG A 42 -2.47 -29.15 -23.28
C ARG A 42 -2.71 -27.96 -22.35
N ASP A 43 -3.92 -27.87 -21.78
CA ASP A 43 -4.29 -26.78 -20.88
C ASP A 43 -3.39 -26.74 -19.64
N TYR A 44 -3.08 -27.91 -19.04
CA TYR A 44 -2.16 -28.01 -17.90
C TYR A 44 -0.71 -27.63 -18.28
N ARG A 45 -0.22 -28.10 -19.44
CA ARG A 45 1.10 -27.75 -19.94
C ARG A 45 1.24 -26.24 -20.17
N ASN A 46 0.26 -25.65 -20.83
CA ASN A 46 0.26 -24.20 -21.10
C ASN A 46 0.20 -23.43 -19.80
N TYR A 47 -0.67 -23.79 -18.87
CA TYR A 47 -0.72 -23.19 -17.55
C TYR A 47 0.64 -23.23 -16.83
N LYS A 48 1.30 -24.39 -16.83
CA LYS A 48 2.61 -24.55 -16.19
C LYS A 48 3.68 -23.71 -16.87
N GLN A 49 3.67 -23.64 -18.20
CA GLN A 49 4.62 -22.86 -18.98
C GLN A 49 4.43 -21.35 -18.75
N ASP A 50 3.17 -20.87 -18.76
CA ASP A 50 2.82 -19.49 -18.43
C ASP A 50 3.23 -19.12 -17.00
N PHE A 51 3.07 -20.05 -16.05
CA PHE A 51 3.46 -19.82 -14.66
C PHE A 51 4.98 -19.69 -14.52
N VAL A 52 5.75 -20.55 -15.17
CA VAL A 52 7.21 -20.47 -15.19
C VAL A 52 7.69 -19.16 -15.83
N GLN A 53 7.08 -18.77 -16.95
CA GLN A 53 7.39 -17.50 -17.60
C GLN A 53 7.10 -16.30 -16.69
N MET A 54 5.96 -16.31 -16.01
CA MET A 54 5.61 -15.28 -15.03
C MET A 54 6.67 -15.18 -13.92
N LEU A 55 7.10 -16.32 -13.37
CA LEU A 55 8.14 -16.33 -12.32
C LEU A 55 9.49 -15.83 -12.84
N ASP A 56 9.84 -16.15 -14.08
CA ASP A 56 11.10 -15.67 -14.70
C ASP A 56 11.06 -14.14 -14.89
N GLU A 57 9.92 -13.57 -15.31
CA GLU A 57 9.74 -12.13 -15.40
C GLU A 57 9.85 -11.45 -14.03
N VAL A 58 9.20 -12.03 -12.99
CA VAL A 58 9.32 -11.55 -11.60
C VAL A 58 10.78 -11.62 -11.14
N TYR A 59 11.46 -12.73 -11.41
CA TYR A 59 12.87 -12.90 -11.04
C TYR A 59 13.78 -11.85 -11.71
N LYS A 60 13.69 -11.67 -13.02
CA LYS A 60 14.46 -10.67 -13.77
C LYS A 60 14.24 -9.25 -13.26
N LYS A 61 12.97 -8.89 -13.02
CA LYS A 61 12.63 -7.58 -12.48
C LYS A 61 13.13 -7.42 -11.05
N SER A 62 13.02 -8.46 -10.22
CA SER A 62 13.52 -8.45 -8.84
C SER A 62 15.04 -8.22 -8.78
N GLN A 63 15.81 -8.81 -9.69
CA GLN A 63 17.26 -8.56 -9.78
C GLN A 63 17.54 -7.07 -10.05
N SER A 64 16.82 -6.44 -10.97
CA SER A 64 17.00 -5.01 -11.25
C SER A 64 16.65 -4.13 -10.04
N ILE A 65 15.57 -4.45 -9.33
CA ILE A 65 15.13 -3.73 -8.14
C ILE A 65 16.17 -3.84 -7.01
N MET A 66 16.75 -5.02 -6.81
CA MET A 66 17.74 -5.23 -5.74
C MET A 66 19.00 -4.38 -5.92
N TYR A 67 19.42 -4.13 -7.15
CA TYR A 67 20.66 -3.41 -7.42
C TYR A 67 20.47 -1.92 -7.69
N ILE A 68 19.39 -1.54 -8.32
CA ILE A 68 19.20 -0.15 -8.79
C ILE A 68 18.18 0.61 -7.91
N GLY A 69 17.19 -0.08 -7.35
CA GLY A 69 16.04 0.52 -6.69
C GLY A 69 15.07 1.17 -7.68
N ASP A 70 13.96 1.66 -7.15
CA ASP A 70 12.98 2.42 -7.93
C ASP A 70 13.14 3.91 -7.60
N LYS A 71 13.50 4.69 -8.59
CA LYS A 71 13.67 6.15 -8.46
C LYS A 71 12.45 6.93 -8.98
N GLU A 72 11.45 6.26 -9.52
CA GLU A 72 10.28 6.90 -10.11
C GLU A 72 9.26 7.35 -9.04
N ASN A 73 9.30 6.76 -7.85
CA ASN A 73 8.38 7.10 -6.77
C ASN A 73 9.07 8.00 -5.73
N SER A 74 8.62 9.26 -5.63
CA SER A 74 9.16 10.25 -4.71
C SER A 74 8.89 9.95 -3.22
N ASN A 75 7.89 9.11 -2.92
CA ASN A 75 7.50 8.76 -1.56
C ASN A 75 8.23 7.55 -1.00
N THR A 76 9.18 6.97 -1.74
CA THR A 76 9.93 5.80 -1.31
C THR A 76 11.41 6.06 -1.29
N ASP A 77 12.07 5.57 -0.24
CA ASP A 77 13.53 5.53 -0.19
C ASP A 77 14.02 4.18 -0.73
N SER A 78 14.59 4.20 -1.94
CA SER A 78 15.08 2.99 -2.61
C SER A 78 16.27 2.32 -1.90
N ALA A 79 16.91 2.98 -0.96
CA ALA A 79 17.99 2.42 -0.15
C ALA A 79 17.47 1.45 0.93
N LEU A 80 16.22 1.62 1.38
CA LEU A 80 15.64 0.81 2.43
C LEU A 80 15.38 -0.63 1.97
N VAL A 81 15.68 -1.59 2.84
CA VAL A 81 15.38 -3.02 2.61
C VAL A 81 13.88 -3.27 2.50
N SER A 82 13.07 -2.55 3.30
CA SER A 82 11.61 -2.61 3.22
C SER A 82 11.08 -2.18 1.85
N THR A 83 11.60 -1.13 1.28
CA THR A 83 11.26 -0.67 -0.08
C THR A 83 11.57 -1.74 -1.12
N LYS A 84 12.76 -2.31 -1.10
CA LYS A 84 13.15 -3.37 -2.05
C LYS A 84 12.24 -4.59 -1.97
N ARG A 85 11.90 -5.04 -0.75
CA ARG A 85 10.95 -6.15 -0.55
C ARG A 85 9.57 -5.83 -1.11
N SER A 86 9.07 -4.62 -0.85
CA SER A 86 7.77 -4.18 -1.36
C SER A 86 7.72 -4.08 -2.87
N LEU A 87 8.77 -3.59 -3.51
CA LEU A 87 8.84 -3.51 -4.98
C LEU A 87 8.81 -4.90 -5.62
N ILE A 88 9.50 -5.89 -5.03
CA ILE A 88 9.45 -7.28 -5.49
C ILE A 88 8.04 -7.86 -5.31
N PHE A 89 7.43 -7.63 -4.14
CA PHE A 89 6.06 -8.08 -3.87
C PHE A 89 5.05 -7.42 -4.80
N ASN A 90 5.20 -6.12 -5.06
CA ASN A 90 4.35 -5.38 -6.01
C ASN A 90 4.49 -5.93 -7.43
N GLN A 91 5.70 -6.29 -7.85
CA GLN A 91 5.90 -6.91 -9.16
C GLN A 91 5.20 -8.27 -9.25
N LEU A 92 5.30 -9.10 -8.21
CA LEU A 92 4.58 -10.37 -8.15
C LEU A 92 3.05 -10.16 -8.21
N ASN A 93 2.51 -9.24 -7.40
CA ASN A 93 1.09 -8.92 -7.40
C ASN A 93 0.60 -8.40 -8.75
N LYS A 94 1.39 -7.59 -9.43
CA LYS A 94 1.09 -7.09 -10.77
C LYS A 94 0.94 -8.24 -11.78
N GLU A 95 1.86 -9.21 -11.76
CA GLU A 95 1.77 -10.36 -12.67
C GLU A 95 0.61 -11.29 -12.31
N LEU A 96 0.33 -11.50 -11.01
CA LEU A 96 -0.85 -12.24 -10.57
C LEU A 96 -2.15 -11.54 -10.98
N TYR A 97 -2.23 -10.21 -10.86
CA TYR A 97 -3.39 -9.45 -11.30
C TYR A 97 -3.63 -9.61 -12.80
N LYS A 98 -2.61 -9.46 -13.61
CA LYS A 98 -2.68 -9.68 -15.06
C LYS A 98 -3.19 -11.08 -15.41
N LYS A 99 -2.70 -12.10 -14.70
CA LYS A 99 -3.01 -13.49 -14.98
C LYS A 99 -4.44 -13.90 -14.59
N PHE A 100 -4.96 -13.39 -13.47
CA PHE A 100 -6.21 -13.87 -12.89
C PHE A 100 -7.39 -12.91 -13.04
N PHE A 101 -7.14 -11.64 -13.33
CA PHE A 101 -8.19 -10.61 -13.34
C PHE A 101 -8.34 -9.89 -14.68
N LEU A 102 -7.42 -10.06 -15.61
CA LEU A 102 -7.50 -9.44 -16.95
C LEU A 102 -7.71 -10.50 -18.03
N THR A 103 -8.56 -10.17 -19.01
CA THR A 103 -8.71 -10.96 -20.21
C THR A 103 -7.54 -10.75 -21.18
N THR A 104 -7.42 -11.60 -22.17
CA THR A 104 -6.39 -11.47 -23.21
C THR A 104 -6.53 -10.16 -24.00
N GLU A 105 -7.79 -9.73 -24.27
CA GLU A 105 -8.10 -8.50 -24.96
C GLU A 105 -7.70 -7.26 -24.13
N GLU A 106 -7.98 -7.26 -22.82
CA GLU A 106 -7.59 -6.18 -21.92
C GLU A 106 -6.06 -6.08 -21.79
N LEU A 107 -5.38 -7.22 -21.66
CA LEU A 107 -3.92 -7.26 -21.65
C LEU A 107 -3.32 -6.72 -22.96
N GLN A 108 -3.91 -7.09 -24.12
CA GLN A 108 -3.46 -6.56 -25.39
C GLN A 108 -3.71 -5.06 -25.50
N ALA A 109 -4.90 -4.59 -25.09
CA ALA A 109 -5.21 -3.16 -25.05
C ALA A 109 -4.26 -2.35 -24.16
N CYS A 110 -3.81 -2.94 -23.02
CA CYS A 110 -2.78 -2.32 -22.18
C CYS A 110 -1.41 -2.27 -22.88
N ARG A 111 -1.03 -3.33 -23.61
CA ARG A 111 0.24 -3.39 -24.36
C ARG A 111 0.27 -2.40 -25.51
N ASP A 112 -0.85 -2.26 -26.19
CA ASP A 112 -1.02 -1.35 -27.33
C ASP A 112 -1.22 0.11 -26.89
N GLY A 113 -1.34 0.38 -25.58
CA GLY A 113 -1.48 1.71 -25.02
C GLY A 113 -2.89 2.31 -25.13
N TYR A 114 -3.91 1.52 -25.45
CA TYR A 114 -5.30 1.98 -25.48
C TYR A 114 -5.88 2.20 -24.08
N ILE A 115 -5.46 1.41 -23.09
CA ILE A 115 -5.85 1.55 -21.70
C ILE A 115 -4.63 1.50 -20.79
N TYR A 116 -4.69 2.23 -19.69
CA TYR A 116 -3.71 2.18 -18.61
C TYR A 116 -4.42 1.85 -17.29
N ILE A 117 -3.97 0.79 -16.63
CA ILE A 117 -4.51 0.39 -15.33
C ILE A 117 -3.55 0.88 -14.26
N HIS A 118 -3.95 1.95 -13.55
CA HIS A 118 -3.19 2.54 -12.46
C HIS A 118 -3.12 1.59 -11.26
N ASP A 119 -1.99 1.56 -10.57
CA ASP A 119 -1.77 0.80 -9.32
C ASP A 119 -2.14 -0.68 -9.42
N MET A 120 -1.83 -1.31 -10.54
CA MET A 120 -2.22 -2.69 -10.84
C MET A 120 -1.76 -3.68 -9.75
N SER A 121 -0.62 -3.41 -9.09
CA SER A 121 -0.09 -4.24 -8.01
C SER A 121 -0.90 -4.20 -6.72
N ALA A 122 -1.71 -3.14 -6.53
CA ALA A 122 -2.47 -2.90 -5.31
C ALA A 122 -3.97 -3.15 -5.44
N ARG A 123 -4.47 -3.37 -6.68
CA ARG A 123 -5.93 -3.44 -6.94
C ARG A 123 -6.63 -4.66 -6.37
N ARG A 124 -5.91 -5.71 -6.06
CA ARG A 124 -6.50 -6.96 -5.62
C ARG A 124 -6.96 -6.93 -4.17
N ASP A 125 -6.14 -6.38 -3.28
CA ASP A 125 -6.26 -6.56 -1.84
C ASP A 125 -5.93 -5.32 -1.00
N THR A 126 -5.72 -4.17 -1.64
CA THR A 126 -5.34 -2.94 -0.96
C THR A 126 -6.30 -1.81 -1.29
N MET A 127 -6.71 -1.06 -0.27
CA MET A 127 -7.41 0.21 -0.45
C MET A 127 -6.44 1.23 -1.07
N ASN A 128 -6.88 2.01 -2.05
CA ASN A 128 -5.99 2.98 -2.69
C ASN A 128 -5.89 4.26 -1.86
N CYS A 129 -6.91 5.10 -1.86
CA CYS A 129 -6.93 6.37 -1.13
C CYS A 129 -8.14 6.43 -0.20
N CYS A 130 -8.04 7.21 0.87
CA CYS A 130 -9.17 7.43 1.77
C CYS A 130 -9.26 8.86 2.29
N LEU A 131 -10.49 9.29 2.54
CA LEU A 131 -10.85 10.36 3.47
C LEU A 131 -11.13 9.69 4.80
N PHE A 132 -10.32 9.95 5.80
CA PHE A 132 -10.42 9.24 7.08
C PHE A 132 -11.15 10.09 8.11
N ASP A 133 -12.19 9.56 8.70
CA ASP A 133 -12.96 10.24 9.75
C ASP A 133 -12.22 10.13 11.10
N VAL A 134 -11.19 10.96 11.22
CA VAL A 134 -10.35 11.04 12.43
C VAL A 134 -11.18 11.46 13.65
N GLN A 135 -12.16 12.36 13.46
CA GLN A 135 -12.99 12.89 14.55
C GLN A 135 -13.77 11.77 15.25
N SER A 136 -14.47 10.93 14.47
CA SER A 136 -15.25 9.82 15.03
C SER A 136 -14.36 8.78 15.72
N VAL A 137 -13.13 8.58 15.23
CA VAL A 137 -12.18 7.65 15.84
C VAL A 137 -11.66 8.16 17.19
N LEU A 138 -11.38 9.46 17.30
CA LEU A 138 -10.86 10.04 18.55
C LEU A 138 -11.89 10.11 19.66
N GLN A 139 -13.16 10.33 19.31
CA GLN A 139 -14.24 10.49 20.29
C GLN A 139 -14.47 9.19 21.09
N GLY A 140 -14.35 9.28 22.41
CA GLY A 140 -14.53 8.15 23.31
C GLY A 140 -13.39 7.14 23.39
N GLY A 141 -12.36 7.34 22.60
CA GLY A 141 -11.23 6.41 22.49
C GLY A 141 -11.46 5.26 21.51
N PHE A 142 -10.40 4.51 21.22
CA PHE A 142 -10.41 3.43 20.22
C PHE A 142 -9.28 2.42 20.48
N GLU A 143 -9.39 1.23 19.88
CA GLU A 143 -8.35 0.22 19.90
C GLU A 143 -7.51 0.31 18.59
N MET A 144 -6.18 0.34 18.74
CA MET A 144 -5.25 0.26 17.63
C MET A 144 -4.08 -0.66 18.00
N GLY A 145 -3.84 -1.67 17.19
CA GLY A 145 -2.88 -2.70 17.51
C GLY A 145 -3.32 -3.51 18.76
N ASN A 146 -2.52 -3.48 19.80
CA ASN A 146 -2.81 -4.18 21.07
C ASN A 146 -3.06 -3.20 22.22
N LEU A 147 -3.41 -1.95 21.92
CA LEU A 147 -3.56 -0.89 22.92
C LEU A 147 -4.88 -0.15 22.73
N TRP A 148 -5.55 0.12 23.84
CA TRP A 148 -6.66 1.06 23.90
C TRP A 148 -6.13 2.48 24.03
N TYR A 149 -6.44 3.32 23.04
CA TYR A 149 -6.17 4.76 23.07
C TYR A 149 -7.37 5.48 23.70
N ASN A 150 -7.13 6.15 24.81
CA ASN A 150 -8.16 7.03 25.38
C ASN A 150 -8.29 8.30 24.56
N GLU A 151 -9.49 8.90 24.57
CA GLU A 151 -9.68 10.21 23.95
C GLU A 151 -8.65 11.23 24.50
N PRO A 152 -7.96 11.99 23.63
CA PRO A 152 -7.01 13.00 24.04
C PRO A 152 -7.63 14.06 24.94
N LYS A 153 -6.88 14.49 25.96
CA LYS A 153 -7.29 15.54 26.87
C LYS A 153 -6.66 16.90 26.57
N THR A 154 -5.60 16.90 25.79
CA THR A 154 -4.81 18.10 25.44
C THR A 154 -4.51 18.10 23.94
N LEU A 155 -4.13 19.28 23.43
CA LEU A 155 -3.87 19.48 22.01
C LEU A 155 -2.62 18.74 21.53
N ASP A 156 -1.55 18.73 22.32
CA ASP A 156 -0.31 18.00 22.02
C ASP A 156 -0.54 16.49 21.89
N VAL A 157 -1.28 15.90 22.82
CA VAL A 157 -1.65 14.47 22.77
C VAL A 157 -2.56 14.18 21.57
N ALA A 158 -3.46 15.12 21.21
CA ALA A 158 -4.30 14.95 20.00
C ALA A 158 -3.46 14.90 18.73
N PHE A 159 -2.47 15.77 18.59
CA PHE A 159 -1.51 15.73 17.49
C PHE A 159 -0.77 14.40 17.41
N ASP A 160 -0.27 13.91 18.54
CA ASP A 160 0.46 12.63 18.58
C ASP A 160 -0.42 11.45 18.18
N VAL A 161 -1.61 11.33 18.77
CA VAL A 161 -2.55 10.24 18.48
C VAL A 161 -3.02 10.28 17.01
N ILE A 162 -3.32 11.46 16.48
CA ILE A 162 -3.67 11.59 15.05
C ILE A 162 -2.49 11.15 14.18
N GLY A 163 -1.27 11.54 14.54
CA GLY A 163 -0.07 11.09 13.83
C GLY A 163 0.08 9.57 13.80
N ASP A 164 -0.20 8.89 14.90
CA ASP A 164 -0.15 7.43 15.01
C ASP A 164 -1.25 6.77 14.17
N ILE A 165 -2.47 7.32 14.19
CA ILE A 165 -3.59 6.86 13.34
C ILE A 165 -3.20 6.97 11.87
N VAL A 166 -2.66 8.11 11.46
CA VAL A 166 -2.23 8.34 10.07
C VAL A 166 -1.18 7.34 9.64
N LEU A 167 -0.13 7.13 10.43
CA LEU A 167 0.92 6.16 10.12
C LEU A 167 0.39 4.73 10.03
N SER A 168 -0.46 4.35 10.97
CA SER A 168 -1.07 3.02 11.01
C SER A 168 -1.98 2.80 9.79
N ALA A 169 -2.90 3.71 9.53
CA ALA A 169 -3.83 3.61 8.40
C ALA A 169 -3.12 3.70 7.06
N ALA A 170 -2.18 4.62 6.89
CA ALA A 170 -1.39 4.75 5.66
C ALA A 170 -0.57 3.50 5.35
N SER A 171 -0.15 2.74 6.36
CA SER A 171 0.54 1.46 6.17
C SER A 171 -0.36 0.36 5.57
N GLN A 172 -1.68 0.49 5.68
CA GLN A 172 -2.68 -0.47 5.18
C GLN A 172 -3.22 -0.12 3.79
N GLN A 173 -2.87 1.03 3.25
CA GLN A 173 -3.34 1.51 1.96
C GLN A 173 -2.18 1.81 1.00
N TYR A 174 -2.47 1.89 -0.29
CA TYR A 174 -1.46 2.12 -1.32
C TYR A 174 -1.28 3.60 -1.66
N GLY A 175 -2.36 4.37 -1.63
CA GLY A 175 -2.38 5.77 -2.04
C GLY A 175 -2.50 6.77 -0.88
N GLY A 176 -3.12 7.93 -1.17
CA GLY A 176 -3.19 9.06 -0.26
C GLY A 176 -4.15 8.88 0.91
N PHE A 177 -3.75 9.45 2.05
CA PHE A 177 -4.55 9.58 3.25
C PHE A 177 -4.94 11.05 3.45
N THR A 178 -6.20 11.34 3.63
CA THR A 178 -6.67 12.71 3.87
C THR A 178 -7.24 12.84 5.27
N VAL A 179 -6.74 13.83 6.02
CA VAL A 179 -7.32 14.34 7.26
C VAL A 179 -8.22 15.53 6.89
N PRO A 180 -9.53 15.33 6.79
CA PRO A 180 -10.43 16.41 6.42
C PRO A 180 -10.67 17.34 7.60
N SER A 181 -10.71 18.67 7.35
CA SER A 181 -11.08 19.67 8.35
C SER A 181 -10.31 19.56 9.66
N ALA A 182 -8.99 19.54 9.57
CA ALA A 182 -8.11 19.36 10.73
C ALA A 182 -8.32 20.45 11.80
N ASP A 183 -8.71 21.65 11.41
CA ASP A 183 -9.12 22.75 12.30
C ASP A 183 -10.30 22.33 13.19
N LEU A 184 -11.35 21.75 12.62
CA LEU A 184 -12.53 21.28 13.39
C LEU A 184 -12.20 20.07 14.26
N ILE A 185 -11.32 19.18 13.80
CA ILE A 185 -10.88 18.02 14.57
C ILE A 185 -10.07 18.43 15.80
N LEU A 186 -9.21 19.43 15.66
CA LEU A 186 -8.30 19.89 16.73
C LEU A 186 -8.98 20.89 17.69
N GLU A 187 -10.04 21.59 17.26
CA GLU A 187 -10.72 22.62 18.05
C GLU A 187 -11.11 22.14 19.47
N PRO A 188 -11.74 20.98 19.69
CA PRO A 188 -12.11 20.54 21.03
C PRO A 188 -10.91 20.34 21.98
N TYR A 189 -9.78 19.92 21.43
CA TYR A 189 -8.56 19.68 22.18
C TYR A 189 -7.81 20.96 22.46
N ALA A 190 -7.83 21.91 21.52
CA ALA A 190 -7.34 23.26 21.73
C ALA A 190 -8.11 23.98 22.84
N GLU A 191 -9.44 23.88 22.86
CA GLU A 191 -10.25 24.43 23.94
C GLU A 191 -9.95 23.81 25.30
N LYS A 192 -9.77 22.47 25.38
CA LYS A 192 -9.40 21.78 26.62
C LYS A 192 -8.04 22.27 27.12
N SER A 193 -7.03 22.37 26.26
CA SER A 193 -5.72 22.90 26.60
C SER A 193 -5.76 24.38 27.02
N TYR A 194 -6.53 25.20 26.32
CA TYR A 194 -6.70 26.64 26.65
C TYR A 194 -7.29 26.82 28.04
N LYS A 195 -8.36 26.10 28.37
CA LYS A 195 -8.96 26.13 29.71
C LYS A 195 -7.96 25.69 30.80
N TYR A 196 -7.21 24.63 30.52
CA TYR A 196 -6.15 24.15 31.42
C TYR A 196 -5.06 25.21 31.66
N TYR A 197 -4.58 25.90 30.62
CA TYR A 197 -3.59 26.95 30.76
C TYR A 197 -4.10 28.15 31.54
N ILE A 198 -5.34 28.60 31.32
CA ILE A 198 -5.96 29.67 32.09
C ILE A 198 -5.98 29.32 33.61
N GLU A 199 -6.48 28.12 33.93
CA GLU A 199 -6.53 27.67 35.32
C GLU A 199 -5.14 27.57 35.96
N LYS A 200 -4.18 27.03 35.23
CA LYS A 200 -2.78 26.96 35.64
C LYS A 200 -2.21 28.33 36.00
N TYR A 201 -2.45 29.33 35.17
CA TYR A 201 -1.92 30.70 35.37
C TYR A 201 -2.67 31.42 36.47
N LYS A 202 -3.96 31.27 36.63
CA LYS A 202 -4.73 31.78 37.78
C LYS A 202 -4.21 31.20 39.10
N ASN A 203 -3.91 29.91 39.14
CA ASN A 203 -3.43 29.24 40.34
C ASN A 203 -2.04 29.71 40.82
N ILE A 204 -1.22 30.28 39.92
CA ILE A 204 0.05 30.90 40.29
C ILE A 204 -0.06 32.41 40.54
N GLY A 205 -1.29 32.97 40.57
CA GLY A 205 -1.57 34.32 41.01
C GLY A 205 -1.65 35.39 39.91
N LEU A 206 -1.77 34.97 38.62
CA LEU A 206 -2.02 35.93 37.54
C LEU A 206 -3.50 36.31 37.49
N ASP A 207 -3.74 37.57 37.07
CA ASP A 207 -5.10 38.02 36.79
C ASP A 207 -5.70 37.31 35.54
N GLU A 208 -6.99 37.46 35.37
CA GLU A 208 -7.70 36.75 34.32
C GLU A 208 -7.28 37.15 32.90
N GLU A 209 -7.02 38.43 32.66
CA GLU A 209 -6.63 38.95 31.34
C GLU A 209 -5.26 38.43 30.93
N LYS A 210 -4.28 38.55 31.84
CA LYS A 210 -2.91 38.02 31.62
C LYS A 210 -2.91 36.49 31.46
N SER A 211 -3.74 35.79 32.25
CA SER A 211 -3.89 34.32 32.13
C SER A 211 -4.39 33.93 30.75
N LYS A 212 -5.36 34.63 30.20
CA LYS A 212 -5.87 34.41 28.83
C LYS A 212 -4.83 34.74 27.76
N GLU A 213 -4.13 35.88 27.90
CA GLU A 213 -3.10 36.29 26.94
C GLU A 213 -1.97 35.26 26.83
N ILE A 214 -1.47 34.77 27.96
CA ILE A 214 -0.39 33.77 27.98
C ILE A 214 -0.92 32.41 27.49
N ALA A 215 -2.14 32.02 27.86
CA ALA A 215 -2.75 30.81 27.40
C ALA A 215 -2.91 30.75 25.86
N ILE A 216 -3.20 31.90 25.22
CA ILE A 216 -3.24 31.99 23.75
C ILE A 216 -1.86 31.75 23.16
N GLN A 217 -0.80 32.35 23.76
CA GLN A 217 0.57 32.12 23.28
C GLN A 217 1.00 30.64 23.41
N ASP A 218 0.61 29.97 24.51
CA ASP A 218 0.88 28.56 24.69
C ASP A 218 0.13 27.70 23.66
N ILE A 219 -1.13 27.99 23.37
CA ILE A 219 -1.90 27.32 22.33
C ILE A 219 -1.28 27.52 20.95
N GLN A 220 -0.83 28.73 20.61
CA GLN A 220 -0.13 28.98 19.36
C GLN A 220 1.13 28.14 19.25
N ARG A 221 1.91 28.07 20.33
CA ARG A 221 3.09 27.22 20.40
C ARG A 221 2.77 25.74 20.27
N ASP A 222 1.70 25.25 20.90
CA ASP A 222 1.25 23.85 20.80
C ASP A 222 0.88 23.51 19.36
N PHE A 223 0.21 24.42 18.64
CA PHE A 223 -0.07 24.23 17.22
C PHE A 223 1.21 24.18 16.37
N GLU A 224 2.13 25.13 16.58
CA GLU A 224 3.41 25.16 15.85
C GLU A 224 4.20 23.88 16.09
N GLN A 225 4.30 23.41 17.34
CA GLN A 225 5.01 22.18 17.68
C GLN A 225 4.28 20.94 17.18
N GLY A 226 2.95 20.92 17.22
CA GLY A 226 2.13 19.83 16.72
C GLY A 226 2.29 19.62 15.21
N PHE A 227 2.19 20.69 14.42
CA PHE A 227 2.42 20.62 12.97
C PHE A 227 3.88 20.29 12.62
N GLN A 228 4.85 20.84 13.35
CA GLN A 228 6.23 20.44 13.18
C GLN A 228 6.46 18.96 13.51
N GLY A 229 5.81 18.45 14.54
CA GLY A 229 5.82 17.03 14.89
C GLY A 229 5.25 16.15 13.76
N TRP A 230 4.16 16.57 13.14
CA TRP A 230 3.61 15.88 11.95
C TRP A 230 4.56 15.93 10.77
N GLU A 231 5.16 17.08 10.49
CA GLU A 231 6.15 17.21 9.41
C GLU A 231 7.28 16.18 9.58
N TYR A 232 7.86 16.10 10.79
CA TYR A 232 8.91 15.13 11.07
C TYR A 232 8.40 13.69 10.99
N LYS A 233 7.28 13.40 11.65
CA LYS A 233 6.72 12.05 11.72
C LYS A 233 6.39 11.50 10.32
N PHE A 234 5.76 12.30 9.47
CA PHE A 234 5.32 11.87 8.14
C PHE A 234 6.43 11.82 7.09
N ASN A 235 7.52 12.54 7.29
CA ASN A 235 8.66 12.54 6.37
C ASN A 235 9.84 11.67 6.83
N SER A 236 9.83 11.16 8.05
CA SER A 236 10.94 10.36 8.59
C SER A 236 10.55 8.94 8.98
N VAL A 237 9.27 8.67 9.26
CA VAL A 237 8.79 7.34 9.64
C VAL A 237 8.17 6.65 8.44
N SER A 238 8.91 5.73 7.85
CA SER A 238 8.42 4.92 6.74
C SER A 238 7.54 3.78 7.22
N SER A 239 6.60 3.35 6.38
CA SER A 239 5.82 2.15 6.59
C SER A 239 6.68 0.87 6.47
N SER A 240 6.10 -0.28 6.81
CA SER A 240 6.74 -1.59 6.58
C SER A 240 7.04 -1.87 5.10
N ARG A 241 6.44 -1.11 4.18
CA ARG A 241 6.69 -1.17 2.75
C ARG A 241 7.85 -0.26 2.31
N GLY A 242 8.36 0.60 3.20
CA GLY A 242 9.44 1.55 2.91
C GLY A 242 8.97 2.84 2.25
N ASP A 243 7.67 3.07 2.18
CA ASP A 243 7.07 4.33 1.73
C ASP A 243 6.74 5.24 2.90
N TYR A 244 6.79 6.53 2.67
CA TYR A 244 6.29 7.55 3.59
C TYR A 244 4.81 7.80 3.31
N PRO A 245 4.01 8.15 4.34
CA PRO A 245 2.59 8.41 4.12
C PRO A 245 2.39 9.61 3.17
N PHE A 246 1.53 9.43 2.17
CA PHE A 246 1.13 10.51 1.27
C PHE A 246 -0.13 11.17 1.84
N ILE A 247 0.04 12.35 2.48
CA ILE A 247 -0.98 12.97 3.31
C ILE A 247 -1.47 14.27 2.71
N THR A 248 -2.79 14.45 2.75
CA THR A 248 -3.46 15.74 2.55
C THR A 248 -4.15 16.14 3.84
N VAL A 249 -3.91 17.37 4.27
CA VAL A 249 -4.62 17.99 5.39
C VAL A 249 -5.44 19.15 4.84
N THR A 250 -6.74 19.16 5.12
CA THR A 250 -7.60 20.30 4.77
C THR A 250 -7.96 21.11 6.01
N ILE A 251 -7.98 22.42 5.84
CA ILE A 251 -8.31 23.40 6.87
C ILE A 251 -9.25 24.47 6.27
N GLY A 252 -9.94 25.24 7.13
CA GLY A 252 -10.77 26.36 6.70
C GLY A 252 -12.07 25.93 6.01
N THR A 253 -12.48 24.67 6.13
CA THR A 253 -13.76 24.18 5.59
C THR A 253 -14.94 24.47 6.49
N GLY A 254 -14.69 24.85 7.75
CA GLY A 254 -15.69 25.38 8.67
C GLY A 254 -16.11 26.78 8.27
N THR A 255 -17.41 26.99 8.17
CA THR A 255 -17.95 28.37 8.09
C THR A 255 -17.53 29.09 9.36
N GLY A 256 -16.67 30.09 9.24
CA GLY A 256 -16.05 30.78 10.35
C GLY A 256 -17.02 31.07 11.50
N ARG A 257 -16.72 30.48 12.60
CA ARG A 257 -17.14 30.91 13.93
C ARG A 257 -15.95 31.44 14.67
#